data_fe37925c336db9ff978228729882196e
#
_entry.id   fe37925c336db9ff978228729882196e
#
_cell.length_a   1.000
_cell.length_b   1.000
_cell.length_c   1.000
_cell.angle_alpha   90.00
_cell.angle_beta   90.00
_cell.angle_gamma   90.00
#
_symmetry.space_group_name_H-M   'P 1'
#
loop_
_entity.id
_entity.type
_entity.pdbx_description
1 polymer ?
#
loop_
_entity_poly.entity_id
_entity_poly.type
_entity_poly.pdbx_seq_one_letter_code
_entity_poly.pdbx_strand_id
1 'polypeptide(L)'
;GNGALIFLKSLLAEYVQQRYHIAVANGDGILDRREEPREEELEDSFQRYAAPLQASRKEYDAWQLSGTPEADGFLNLTCFRLDADKVVEKAHSYGVSVTSFLCAAVMLALQELQSIRVSDSRSRKAIRVLIPVNLRSLFPSKSLRNFALYTAPEILPKLGHYDMAEICKVVQHHLGTYVTAKRMSMLIATNLSAEKIMAVKLMPLFIKNIVMKAVFRAVGERKTCLSFSNLGVVRLPEAMKPYVRRLDFILGVQATAPYNCGIL
;
A
#
# COMPACT_ATOMS: atom_id res chain seq x y z
N GLY A 1 -4.48 -0.54 6.78
CA GLY A 1 -4.28 -1.97 6.57
C GLY A 1 -5.47 -2.82 7.01
N ASN A 2 -5.30 -4.13 6.92
CA ASN A 2 -6.37 -5.09 7.20
C ASN A 2 -6.97 -4.94 8.61
N GLY A 3 -6.15 -4.76 9.64
CA GLY A 3 -6.63 -4.56 11.01
C GLY A 3 -7.52 -3.33 11.17
N ALA A 4 -7.19 -2.21 10.52
CA ALA A 4 -8.03 -1.02 10.54
C ALA A 4 -9.40 -1.25 9.85
N LEU A 5 -9.42 -2.04 8.77
CA LEU A 5 -10.66 -2.40 8.09
C LEU A 5 -11.53 -3.31 8.98
N ILE A 6 -10.93 -4.29 9.64
CA ILE A 6 -11.59 -5.17 10.59
C ILE A 6 -12.17 -4.35 11.75
N PHE A 7 -11.38 -3.44 12.32
CA PHE A 7 -11.85 -2.54 13.37
C PHE A 7 -13.04 -1.69 12.90
N LEU A 8 -12.96 -1.08 11.73
CA LEU A 8 -14.06 -0.27 11.18
C LEU A 8 -15.32 -1.09 10.96
N LYS A 9 -15.20 -2.31 10.40
CA LYS A 9 -16.34 -3.21 10.20
C LYS A 9 -16.98 -3.60 11.53
N SER A 10 -16.19 -3.94 12.54
CA SER A 10 -16.68 -4.30 13.87
C SER A 10 -17.37 -3.11 14.56
N LEU A 11 -16.80 -1.90 14.43
CA LEU A 11 -17.40 -0.68 14.95
C LEU A 11 -18.75 -0.38 14.28
N LEU A 12 -18.81 -0.50 12.95
CA LEU A 12 -20.04 -0.30 12.19
C LEU A 12 -21.09 -1.35 12.51
N ALA A 13 -20.71 -2.62 12.71
CA ALA A 13 -21.62 -3.69 13.12
C ALA A 13 -22.25 -3.37 14.47
N GLU A 14 -21.45 -2.95 15.42
CA GLU A 14 -21.94 -2.54 16.75
C GLU A 14 -22.86 -1.31 16.67
N TYR A 15 -22.49 -0.31 15.87
CA TYR A 15 -23.33 0.87 15.66
C TYR A 15 -24.68 0.51 15.06
N VAL A 16 -24.72 -0.34 14.03
CA VAL A 16 -25.97 -0.80 13.39
C VAL A 16 -26.81 -1.58 14.38
N GLN A 17 -26.20 -2.47 15.17
CA GLN A 17 -26.90 -3.24 16.19
C GLN A 17 -27.54 -2.34 17.26
N GLN A 18 -26.81 -1.38 17.78
CA GLN A 18 -27.31 -0.48 18.83
C GLN A 18 -28.35 0.52 18.32
N ARG A 19 -28.12 1.07 17.14
CA ARG A 19 -28.97 2.16 16.60
C ARG A 19 -30.24 1.65 15.95
N TYR A 20 -30.20 0.48 15.30
CA TYR A 20 -31.30 -0.05 14.50
C TYR A 20 -31.84 -1.38 15.04
N HIS A 21 -31.29 -1.90 16.15
CA HIS A 21 -31.69 -3.16 16.79
C HIS A 21 -31.60 -4.39 15.88
N ILE A 22 -30.60 -4.40 14.98
CA ILE A 22 -30.38 -5.45 14.01
C ILE A 22 -29.20 -6.30 14.44
N ALA A 23 -29.39 -7.61 14.56
CA ALA A 23 -28.30 -8.53 14.85
C ALA A 23 -27.35 -8.65 13.64
N VAL A 24 -26.08 -8.39 13.85
CA VAL A 24 -25.02 -8.61 12.87
C VAL A 24 -24.19 -9.78 13.35
N ALA A 25 -24.08 -10.81 12.52
CA ALA A 25 -23.29 -12.00 12.85
C ALA A 25 -21.79 -11.68 12.92
N ASN A 26 -21.10 -12.28 13.88
CA ASN A 26 -19.64 -12.27 13.96
C ASN A 26 -19.05 -13.09 12.80
N GLY A 27 -17.88 -12.71 12.31
CA GLY A 27 -17.25 -13.34 11.16
C GLY A 27 -17.05 -12.33 10.00
N ASP A 28 -16.49 -12.78 8.89
CA ASP A 28 -16.18 -11.92 7.70
C ASP A 28 -15.43 -10.62 8.03
N GLY A 29 -14.56 -10.65 9.05
CA GLY A 29 -13.81 -9.51 9.52
C GLY A 29 -14.58 -8.63 10.51
N ILE A 30 -15.60 -9.15 11.16
CA ILE A 30 -16.25 -8.57 12.34
C ILE A 30 -15.82 -9.39 13.55
N LEU A 31 -15.21 -8.71 14.52
CA LEU A 31 -14.72 -9.33 15.75
C LEU A 31 -15.85 -9.48 16.76
N ASP A 32 -15.85 -10.59 17.50
CA ASP A 32 -16.68 -10.71 18.69
C ASP A 32 -16.00 -9.98 19.86
N ARG A 33 -16.61 -8.88 20.28
CA ARG A 33 -16.08 -8.08 21.41
C ARG A 33 -16.23 -8.77 22.78
N ARG A 34 -17.00 -9.86 22.86
CA ARG A 34 -17.22 -10.65 24.09
C ARG A 34 -16.17 -11.74 24.27
N GLU A 35 -15.49 -12.11 23.17
CA GLU A 35 -14.37 -13.04 23.22
C GLU A 35 -13.08 -12.30 23.60
N GLU A 36 -12.24 -12.93 24.41
CA GLU A 36 -10.90 -12.44 24.65
C GLU A 36 -10.05 -12.53 23.36
N PRO A 37 -9.13 -11.57 23.12
CA PRO A 37 -8.26 -11.63 21.97
C PRO A 37 -7.42 -12.91 21.98
N ARG A 38 -7.38 -13.61 20.87
CA ARG A 38 -6.55 -14.81 20.71
C ARG A 38 -5.09 -14.43 20.54
N GLU A 39 -4.18 -15.23 21.05
CA GLU A 39 -2.75 -15.00 20.89
C GLU A 39 -2.31 -14.83 19.43
N GLU A 40 -2.92 -15.59 18.51
CA GLU A 40 -2.72 -15.50 17.07
C GLU A 40 -3.03 -14.10 16.48
N GLU A 41 -3.98 -13.38 17.06
CA GLU A 41 -4.38 -12.04 16.64
C GLU A 41 -3.35 -10.99 17.06
N LEU A 42 -2.62 -11.24 18.14
CA LEU A 42 -1.59 -10.38 18.70
C LEU A 42 -0.18 -10.72 18.18
N GLU A 43 -0.02 -11.84 17.46
CA GLU A 43 1.26 -12.33 16.97
C GLU A 43 1.95 -11.31 16.04
N ASP A 44 3.26 -11.17 16.18
CA ASP A 44 4.09 -10.51 15.16
C ASP A 44 4.50 -11.53 14.08
N SER A 45 3.68 -11.63 13.05
CA SER A 45 3.88 -12.59 11.97
C SER A 45 5.15 -12.33 11.14
N PHE A 46 5.78 -11.16 11.21
CA PHE A 46 7.05 -10.92 10.54
C PHE A 46 8.15 -11.83 11.07
N GLN A 47 8.19 -12.06 12.37
CA GLN A 47 9.22 -12.93 12.97
C GLN A 47 9.08 -14.40 12.53
N ARG A 48 7.85 -14.85 12.30
CA ARG A 48 7.57 -16.24 11.91
C ARG A 48 8.01 -16.57 10.48
N TYR A 49 7.93 -15.60 9.57
CA TYR A 49 8.12 -15.84 8.13
C TYR A 49 9.41 -15.26 7.55
N ALA A 50 10.34 -14.85 8.38
CA ALA A 50 11.65 -14.37 7.95
C ALA A 50 12.51 -15.50 7.35
N ALA A 51 13.06 -15.27 6.16
CA ALA A 51 14.02 -16.20 5.55
C ALA A 51 15.40 -16.12 6.24
N PRO A 52 16.26 -17.15 6.10
CA PRO A 52 17.64 -17.09 6.59
C PRO A 52 18.50 -16.10 5.77
N LEU A 53 18.16 -15.87 4.50
CA LEU A 53 18.86 -14.96 3.60
C LEU A 53 18.18 -13.60 3.55
N GLN A 54 18.97 -12.54 3.41
CA GLN A 54 18.51 -11.16 3.28
C GLN A 54 18.58 -10.71 1.82
N ALA A 55 17.62 -9.87 1.40
CA ALA A 55 17.65 -9.21 0.11
C ALA A 55 18.36 -7.87 0.18
N SER A 56 19.20 -7.56 -0.80
CA SER A 56 19.77 -6.21 -0.93
C SER A 56 18.71 -5.24 -1.49
N ARG A 57 18.64 -4.04 -0.90
CA ARG A 57 17.81 -2.93 -1.39
C ARG A 57 18.72 -1.77 -1.79
N LYS A 58 19.27 -1.82 -2.98
CA LYS A 58 19.90 -0.63 -3.58
C LYS A 58 18.92 -0.01 -4.56
N GLU A 59 18.32 1.10 -4.17
CA GLU A 59 17.39 1.86 -5.00
C GLU A 59 17.93 3.29 -5.17
N TYR A 60 17.93 3.79 -6.41
CA TYR A 60 18.23 5.18 -6.70
C TYR A 60 16.94 6.03 -6.56
N ASP A 61 17.12 7.35 -6.52
CA ASP A 61 15.99 8.26 -6.32
C ASP A 61 15.06 8.26 -7.53
N ALA A 62 13.78 8.16 -7.26
CA ALA A 62 12.71 8.33 -8.23
C ALA A 62 12.42 9.82 -8.46
N TRP A 63 11.66 10.12 -9.49
CA TRP A 63 11.13 11.46 -9.70
C TRP A 63 10.20 11.85 -8.56
N GLN A 64 10.36 13.07 -8.05
CA GLN A 64 9.52 13.58 -6.96
C GLN A 64 8.53 14.59 -7.50
N LEU A 65 7.27 14.35 -7.20
CA LEU A 65 6.21 15.32 -7.43
C LEU A 65 6.37 16.46 -6.42
N SER A 66 6.43 17.68 -6.92
CA SER A 66 6.35 18.89 -6.11
C SER A 66 4.96 19.51 -6.23
N GLY A 67 4.51 20.14 -5.17
CA GLY A 67 3.25 20.89 -5.12
C GLY A 67 3.35 21.95 -4.04
N THR A 68 2.41 22.88 -4.03
CA THR A 68 2.24 23.85 -2.96
C THR A 68 1.38 23.20 -1.88
N PRO A 69 1.86 23.12 -0.63
CA PRO A 69 1.04 22.64 0.48
C PRO A 69 -0.20 23.51 0.65
N GLU A 70 -1.32 22.90 0.97
CA GLU A 70 -2.51 23.65 1.39
C GLU A 70 -2.25 24.36 2.71
N ALA A 71 -2.90 25.52 2.87
CA ALA A 71 -2.88 26.25 4.14
C ALA A 71 -3.44 25.37 5.26
N ASP A 72 -2.93 25.54 6.48
CA ASP A 72 -3.43 24.90 7.71
C ASP A 72 -3.34 23.36 7.73
N GLY A 73 -2.49 22.75 6.87
CA GLY A 73 -2.31 21.31 6.82
C GLY A 73 -3.51 20.55 6.26
N PHE A 74 -4.36 21.20 5.50
CA PHE A 74 -5.52 20.58 4.85
C PHE A 74 -5.08 19.49 3.85
N LEU A 75 -5.82 18.38 3.83
CA LEU A 75 -5.68 17.35 2.83
C LEU A 75 -6.70 17.58 1.69
N ASN A 76 -6.20 17.90 0.51
CA ASN A 76 -7.05 18.00 -0.67
C ASN A 76 -7.39 16.62 -1.20
N LEU A 77 -8.68 16.31 -1.33
CA LEU A 77 -9.18 15.01 -1.79
C LEU A 77 -9.92 15.15 -3.12
N THR A 78 -9.45 14.43 -4.10
CA THR A 78 -10.17 14.24 -5.37
C THR A 78 -10.68 12.81 -5.43
N CYS A 79 -12.00 12.64 -5.50
CA CYS A 79 -12.66 11.33 -5.55
C CYS A 79 -13.21 11.07 -6.96
N PHE A 80 -12.75 9.99 -7.58
CA PHE A 80 -13.30 9.48 -8.83
C PHE A 80 -14.20 8.28 -8.55
N ARG A 81 -15.33 8.21 -9.24
CA ARG A 81 -16.19 7.02 -9.25
C ARG A 81 -16.14 6.40 -10.64
N LEU A 82 -15.72 5.16 -10.68
CA LEU A 82 -15.59 4.39 -11.89
C LEU A 82 -16.54 3.19 -11.83
N ASP A 83 -17.08 2.80 -12.97
CA ASP A 83 -17.82 1.57 -13.14
C ASP A 83 -16.84 0.40 -13.04
N ALA A 84 -17.02 -0.46 -12.03
CA ALA A 84 -16.10 -1.54 -11.75
C ALA A 84 -16.01 -2.55 -12.89
N ASP A 85 -17.15 -2.88 -13.52
CA ASP A 85 -17.20 -3.88 -14.61
C ASP A 85 -16.45 -3.37 -15.84
N LYS A 86 -16.61 -2.10 -16.17
CA LYS A 86 -15.87 -1.47 -17.29
C LYS A 86 -14.37 -1.39 -17.00
N VAL A 87 -13.98 -1.14 -15.77
CA VAL A 87 -12.55 -1.14 -15.37
C VAL A 87 -11.97 -2.54 -15.48
N VAL A 88 -12.69 -3.56 -15.04
CA VAL A 88 -12.30 -4.98 -15.16
C VAL A 88 -12.18 -5.37 -16.63
N GLU A 89 -13.18 -5.08 -17.46
CA GLU A 89 -13.16 -5.34 -18.91
C GLU A 89 -11.95 -4.66 -19.56
N LYS A 90 -11.72 -3.39 -19.24
CA LYS A 90 -10.58 -2.65 -19.78
C LYS A 90 -9.23 -3.23 -19.35
N ALA A 91 -9.08 -3.62 -18.09
CA ALA A 91 -7.87 -4.30 -17.62
C ALA A 91 -7.64 -5.62 -18.36
N HIS A 92 -8.69 -6.42 -18.54
CA HIS A 92 -8.63 -7.66 -19.29
C HIS A 92 -8.27 -7.46 -20.78
N SER A 93 -8.70 -6.36 -21.40
CA SER A 93 -8.32 -6.06 -22.79
C SER A 93 -6.82 -5.79 -22.96
N TYR A 94 -6.11 -5.43 -21.88
CA TYR A 94 -4.65 -5.34 -21.83
C TYR A 94 -3.98 -6.64 -21.30
N GLY A 95 -4.75 -7.66 -20.94
CA GLY A 95 -4.23 -8.92 -20.39
C GLY A 95 -3.63 -8.79 -19.00
N VAL A 96 -4.08 -7.82 -18.19
CA VAL A 96 -3.51 -7.52 -16.88
C VAL A 96 -4.56 -7.47 -15.78
N SER A 97 -4.13 -7.52 -14.52
CA SER A 97 -5.01 -7.31 -13.36
C SER A 97 -5.49 -5.86 -13.26
N VAL A 98 -6.63 -5.64 -12.60
CA VAL A 98 -7.15 -4.28 -12.31
C VAL A 98 -6.11 -3.43 -11.57
N THR A 99 -5.40 -4.01 -10.61
CA THR A 99 -4.32 -3.32 -9.89
C THR A 99 -3.21 -2.86 -10.84
N SER A 100 -2.80 -3.74 -11.76
CA SER A 100 -1.76 -3.41 -12.75
C SER A 100 -2.22 -2.34 -13.73
N PHE A 101 -3.47 -2.44 -14.21
CA PHE A 101 -4.05 -1.47 -15.13
C PHE A 101 -4.15 -0.07 -14.51
N LEU A 102 -4.74 0.04 -13.33
CA LEU A 102 -4.91 1.34 -12.66
C LEU A 102 -3.55 1.94 -12.21
N CYS A 103 -2.62 1.09 -11.74
CA CYS A 103 -1.25 1.54 -11.46
C CYS A 103 -0.56 2.05 -12.74
N ALA A 104 -0.73 1.36 -13.87
CA ALA A 104 -0.19 1.79 -15.15
C ALA A 104 -0.76 3.14 -15.60
N ALA A 105 -2.06 3.37 -15.41
CA ALA A 105 -2.69 4.67 -15.69
C ALA A 105 -2.08 5.81 -14.86
N VAL A 106 -1.83 5.54 -13.57
CA VAL A 106 -1.13 6.51 -12.69
C VAL A 106 0.31 6.75 -13.16
N MET A 107 1.04 5.71 -13.53
CA MET A 107 2.41 5.84 -14.03
C MET A 107 2.47 6.61 -15.36
N LEU A 108 1.51 6.38 -16.24
CA LEU A 108 1.37 7.14 -17.49
C LEU A 108 1.13 8.63 -17.21
N ALA A 109 0.20 8.96 -16.32
CA ALA A 109 -0.05 10.34 -15.91
C ALA A 109 1.21 11.00 -15.30
N LEU A 110 1.98 10.27 -14.50
CA LEU A 110 3.25 10.74 -13.95
C LEU A 110 4.28 10.99 -15.04
N GLN A 111 4.33 10.14 -16.07
CA GLN A 111 5.24 10.32 -17.22
C GLN A 111 4.88 11.59 -18.00
N GLU A 112 3.60 11.84 -18.26
CA GLU A 112 3.14 13.05 -18.92
C GLU A 112 3.51 14.30 -18.10
N LEU A 113 3.21 14.29 -16.81
CA LEU A 113 3.58 15.40 -15.91
C LEU A 113 5.09 15.64 -15.88
N GLN A 114 5.90 14.57 -15.86
CA GLN A 114 7.33 14.71 -15.91
C GLN A 114 7.79 15.28 -17.25
N SER A 115 7.19 14.87 -18.36
CA SER A 115 7.55 15.36 -19.70
C SER A 115 7.31 16.87 -19.85
N ILE A 116 6.25 17.38 -19.22
CA ILE A 116 5.94 18.83 -19.19
C ILE A 116 6.95 19.59 -18.33
N ARG A 117 7.36 19.02 -17.19
CA ARG A 117 8.23 19.70 -16.21
C ARG A 117 9.73 19.56 -16.52
N VAL A 118 10.11 18.50 -17.24
CA VAL A 118 11.51 18.17 -17.58
C VAL A 118 11.60 17.99 -19.09
N SER A 119 11.93 19.07 -19.78
CA SER A 119 12.04 19.12 -21.26
C SER A 119 13.13 18.20 -21.80
N ASP A 120 14.31 18.18 -21.16
CA ASP A 120 15.39 17.27 -21.55
C ASP A 120 15.08 15.84 -21.11
N SER A 121 14.86 14.96 -22.09
CA SER A 121 14.55 13.56 -21.86
C SER A 121 15.66 12.81 -21.09
N ARG A 122 16.93 13.17 -21.28
CA ARG A 122 18.08 12.54 -20.62
C ARG A 122 18.11 12.82 -19.12
N SER A 123 17.56 13.95 -18.71
CA SER A 123 17.46 14.37 -17.31
C SER A 123 16.24 13.78 -16.58
N ARG A 124 15.36 13.04 -17.28
CA ARG A 124 14.17 12.41 -16.68
C ARG A 124 14.60 11.29 -15.75
N LYS A 125 14.01 11.29 -14.56
CA LYS A 125 14.23 10.27 -13.52
C LYS A 125 13.25 9.13 -13.67
N ALA A 126 13.55 8.04 -12.99
CA ALA A 126 12.65 6.90 -12.88
C ALA A 126 11.30 7.31 -12.30
N ILE A 127 10.23 6.77 -12.85
CA ILE A 127 8.89 6.81 -12.26
C ILE A 127 8.67 5.47 -11.58
N ARG A 128 8.52 5.51 -10.26
CA ARG A 128 8.36 4.34 -9.41
C ARG A 128 7.19 4.55 -8.48
N VAL A 129 6.26 3.61 -8.47
CA VAL A 129 5.02 3.67 -7.68
C VAL A 129 5.05 2.59 -6.62
N LEU A 130 4.89 2.97 -5.36
CA LEU A 130 4.85 2.04 -4.23
C LEU A 130 3.49 1.35 -4.19
N ILE A 131 3.50 0.02 -4.23
CA ILE A 131 2.29 -0.81 -4.09
C ILE A 131 2.43 -1.64 -2.80
N PRO A 132 1.59 -1.40 -1.78
CA PRO A 132 1.54 -2.25 -0.60
C PRO A 132 1.07 -3.66 -0.94
N VAL A 133 1.73 -4.65 -0.35
CA VAL A 133 1.41 -6.08 -0.51
C VAL A 133 0.90 -6.63 0.81
N ASN A 134 -0.33 -7.10 0.83
CA ASN A 134 -0.86 -7.83 1.98
C ASN A 134 -0.24 -9.23 2.03
N LEU A 135 0.64 -9.46 2.99
CA LEU A 135 1.36 -10.73 3.11
C LEU A 135 0.47 -11.92 3.49
N ARG A 136 -0.74 -11.68 3.97
CA ARG A 136 -1.70 -12.75 4.29
C ARG A 136 -2.14 -13.55 3.07
N SER A 137 -1.98 -13.00 1.88
CA SER A 137 -2.19 -13.75 0.63
C SER A 137 -1.09 -14.77 0.33
N LEU A 138 0.08 -14.61 0.94
CA LEU A 138 1.25 -15.48 0.74
C LEU A 138 1.57 -16.34 1.97
N PHE A 139 1.21 -15.86 3.16
CA PHE A 139 1.53 -16.49 4.43
C PHE A 139 0.28 -16.52 5.34
N PRO A 140 -0.12 -17.71 5.81
CA PRO A 140 -1.23 -17.83 6.75
C PRO A 140 -0.97 -17.02 8.02
N SER A 141 -1.84 -16.06 8.34
CA SER A 141 -1.78 -15.25 9.55
C SER A 141 -3.15 -14.71 9.92
N LYS A 142 -3.53 -14.88 11.17
CA LYS A 142 -4.73 -14.28 11.77
C LYS A 142 -4.43 -12.99 12.52
N SER A 143 -3.16 -12.57 12.59
CA SER A 143 -2.74 -11.37 13.29
C SER A 143 -3.50 -10.13 12.83
N LEU A 144 -3.95 -9.32 13.76
CA LEU A 144 -4.56 -8.00 13.50
C LEU A 144 -3.51 -6.89 13.37
N ARG A 145 -2.24 -7.20 13.67
CA ARG A 145 -1.13 -6.28 13.48
C ARG A 145 -0.84 -6.02 12.02
N ASN A 146 -0.01 -5.02 11.76
CA ASN A 146 0.48 -4.76 10.41
C ASN A 146 1.29 -5.96 9.90
N PHE A 147 0.82 -6.56 8.81
CA PHE A 147 1.52 -7.64 8.12
C PHE A 147 1.47 -7.36 6.61
N ALA A 148 2.13 -6.27 6.23
CA ALA A 148 2.23 -5.83 4.84
C ALA A 148 3.66 -5.35 4.56
N LEU A 149 4.16 -5.69 3.38
CA LEU A 149 5.33 -5.10 2.77
C LEU A 149 4.92 -4.26 1.57
N TYR A 150 5.87 -3.88 0.75
CA TYR A 150 5.61 -3.19 -0.51
C TYR A 150 6.53 -3.69 -1.62
N THR A 151 6.10 -3.43 -2.84
CA THR A 151 6.90 -3.54 -4.05
C THR A 151 6.75 -2.26 -4.85
N ALA A 152 7.62 -1.99 -5.80
CA ALA A 152 7.61 -0.74 -6.53
C ALA A 152 8.00 -0.94 -8.01
N PRO A 153 7.02 -1.19 -8.91
CA PRO A 153 7.27 -1.21 -10.34
C PRO A 153 7.82 0.13 -10.81
N GLU A 154 8.63 0.07 -11.86
CA GLU A 154 9.39 1.20 -12.36
C GLU A 154 9.36 1.28 -13.88
N ILE A 155 9.28 2.50 -14.42
CA ILE A 155 9.62 2.84 -15.80
C ILE A 155 10.72 3.91 -15.83
N LEU A 156 11.46 3.96 -16.93
CA LEU A 156 12.60 4.86 -17.13
C LEU A 156 12.33 5.80 -18.33
N PRO A 157 11.63 6.94 -18.15
CA PRO A 157 11.26 7.82 -19.25
C PRO A 157 12.45 8.43 -20.02
N LYS A 158 13.66 8.33 -19.47
CA LYS A 158 14.89 8.69 -20.18
C LYS A 158 15.20 7.78 -21.37
N LEU A 159 14.65 6.57 -21.40
CA LEU A 159 14.82 5.59 -22.47
C LEU A 159 13.82 5.77 -23.62
N GLY A 160 12.78 6.56 -23.40
CA GLY A 160 11.72 6.82 -24.35
C GLY A 160 10.37 6.98 -23.65
N HIS A 161 9.37 7.30 -24.44
CA HIS A 161 7.99 7.39 -23.97
C HIS A 161 7.39 5.99 -23.97
N TYR A 162 6.79 5.60 -22.85
CA TYR A 162 6.07 4.34 -22.69
C TYR A 162 4.59 4.57 -22.96
N ASP A 163 3.98 3.69 -23.73
CA ASP A 163 2.54 3.68 -23.92
C ASP A 163 1.84 2.88 -22.78
N MET A 164 0.51 2.93 -22.77
CA MET A 164 -0.30 2.27 -21.75
C MET A 164 -0.08 0.74 -21.73
N ALA A 165 0.07 0.11 -22.89
CA ALA A 165 0.24 -1.33 -23.01
C ALA A 165 1.62 -1.78 -22.47
N GLU A 166 2.65 -1.00 -22.77
CA GLU A 166 4.01 -1.23 -22.26
C GLU A 166 4.05 -1.12 -20.74
N ILE A 167 3.45 -0.06 -20.16
CA ILE A 167 3.42 0.14 -18.72
C ILE A 167 2.62 -0.97 -18.04
N CYS A 168 1.46 -1.37 -18.59
CA CYS A 168 0.67 -2.49 -18.10
C CYS A 168 1.50 -3.77 -17.99
N LYS A 169 2.26 -4.11 -19.03
CA LYS A 169 3.17 -5.28 -19.03
C LYS A 169 4.25 -5.15 -17.98
N VAL A 170 4.90 -3.99 -17.88
CA VAL A 170 5.94 -3.74 -16.87
C VAL A 170 5.39 -3.97 -15.46
N VAL A 171 4.24 -3.37 -15.13
CA VAL A 171 3.63 -3.50 -13.79
C VAL A 171 3.21 -4.95 -13.52
N GLN A 172 2.53 -5.59 -14.47
CA GLN A 172 2.06 -6.97 -14.32
C GLN A 172 3.21 -7.95 -14.12
N HIS A 173 4.27 -7.87 -14.92
CA HIS A 173 5.46 -8.72 -14.80
C HIS A 173 6.21 -8.44 -13.49
N HIS A 174 6.32 -7.17 -13.08
CA HIS A 174 6.92 -6.81 -11.81
C HIS A 174 6.17 -7.46 -10.65
N LEU A 175 4.84 -7.33 -10.60
CA LEU A 175 4.04 -7.95 -9.54
C LEU A 175 4.21 -9.47 -9.54
N GLY A 176 4.14 -10.13 -10.68
CA GLY A 176 4.33 -11.58 -10.79
C GLY A 176 5.70 -12.08 -10.33
N THR A 177 6.76 -11.32 -10.61
CA THR A 177 8.13 -11.69 -10.27
C THR A 177 8.50 -11.34 -8.82
N TYR A 178 8.02 -10.21 -8.32
CA TYR A 178 8.47 -9.66 -7.04
C TYR A 178 7.53 -10.01 -5.87
N VAL A 179 6.25 -10.28 -6.12
CA VAL A 179 5.27 -10.64 -5.09
C VAL A 179 5.21 -12.16 -4.97
N THR A 180 6.28 -12.75 -4.46
CA THR A 180 6.39 -14.20 -4.22
C THR A 180 6.74 -14.46 -2.76
N ALA A 181 6.32 -15.61 -2.21
CA ALA A 181 6.61 -15.98 -0.84
C ALA A 181 8.11 -15.97 -0.54
N LYS A 182 8.94 -16.53 -1.43
CA LYS A 182 10.40 -16.55 -1.28
C LYS A 182 10.99 -15.14 -1.15
N ARG A 183 10.62 -14.23 -2.07
CA ARG A 183 11.15 -12.88 -2.08
C ARG A 183 10.63 -12.06 -0.91
N MET A 184 9.36 -12.19 -0.55
CA MET A 184 8.78 -11.49 0.60
C MET A 184 9.41 -11.96 1.91
N SER A 185 9.69 -13.25 2.11
CA SER A 185 10.42 -13.75 3.28
C SER A 185 11.83 -13.16 3.40
N MET A 186 12.56 -13.00 2.28
CA MET A 186 13.88 -12.35 2.29
C MET A 186 13.78 -10.86 2.66
N LEU A 187 12.75 -10.16 2.18
CA LEU A 187 12.51 -8.76 2.54
C LEU A 187 12.09 -8.61 4.02
N ILE A 188 11.31 -9.55 4.54
CA ILE A 188 11.01 -9.64 5.99
C ILE A 188 12.32 -9.78 6.78
N ALA A 189 13.19 -10.72 6.41
CA ALA A 189 14.47 -10.94 7.06
C ALA A 189 15.35 -9.67 7.03
N THR A 190 15.37 -8.96 5.89
CA THR A 190 16.12 -7.70 5.75
C THR A 190 15.61 -6.63 6.72
N ASN A 191 14.31 -6.48 6.86
CA ASN A 191 13.73 -5.51 7.77
C ASN A 191 14.02 -5.86 9.24
N LEU A 192 13.87 -7.15 9.60
CA LEU A 192 14.14 -7.62 10.97
C LEU A 192 15.62 -7.59 11.34
N SER A 193 16.52 -7.67 10.37
CA SER A 193 17.97 -7.64 10.66
C SER A 193 18.37 -6.33 11.35
N ALA A 194 17.77 -5.22 10.97
CA ALA A 194 18.03 -3.93 11.63
C ALA A 194 17.54 -3.90 13.09
N GLU A 195 16.46 -4.62 13.40
CA GLU A 195 15.93 -4.71 14.78
C GLU A 195 16.75 -5.65 15.67
N LYS A 196 17.47 -6.61 15.07
CA LYS A 196 18.33 -7.56 15.81
C LYS A 196 19.64 -6.94 16.31
N ILE A 197 20.00 -5.75 15.83
CA ILE A 197 21.21 -5.05 16.29
C ILE A 197 21.03 -4.65 17.76
N MET A 198 21.86 -5.20 18.64
CA MET A 198 21.77 -5.00 20.08
C MET A 198 21.79 -3.51 20.47
N ALA A 199 22.60 -2.70 19.78
CA ALA A 199 22.65 -1.25 19.99
C ALA A 199 21.31 -0.56 19.73
N VAL A 200 20.54 -1.03 18.73
CA VAL A 200 19.21 -0.50 18.41
C VAL A 200 18.18 -0.94 19.47
N LYS A 201 18.31 -2.15 20.02
CA LYS A 201 17.41 -2.64 21.08
C LYS A 201 17.56 -1.87 22.38
N LEU A 202 18.80 -1.59 22.78
CA LEU A 202 19.13 -0.91 24.03
C LEU A 202 19.00 0.62 23.95
N MET A 203 18.81 1.16 22.75
CA MET A 203 18.73 2.60 22.53
C MET A 203 17.44 3.19 23.09
N PRO A 204 17.52 4.25 23.93
CA PRO A 204 16.34 4.98 24.40
C PRO A 204 15.47 5.49 23.25
N LEU A 205 14.14 5.49 23.44
CA LEU A 205 13.17 5.74 22.39
C LEU A 205 13.38 7.09 21.67
N PHE A 206 13.75 8.15 22.41
CA PHE A 206 13.98 9.47 21.84
C PHE A 206 15.19 9.50 20.90
N ILE A 207 16.29 8.81 21.23
CA ILE A 207 17.48 8.66 20.36
C ILE A 207 17.11 7.78 19.17
N LYS A 208 16.41 6.66 19.42
CA LYS A 208 15.95 5.75 18.37
C LYS A 208 15.11 6.46 17.33
N ASN A 209 14.20 7.34 17.73
CA ASN A 209 13.37 8.11 16.82
C ASN A 209 14.21 9.04 15.93
N ILE A 210 15.22 9.71 16.46
CA ILE A 210 16.12 10.58 15.68
C ILE A 210 16.91 9.77 14.66
N VAL A 211 17.52 8.66 15.12
CA VAL A 211 18.32 7.77 14.25
C VAL A 211 17.44 7.16 13.17
N MET A 212 16.27 6.63 13.51
CA MET A 212 15.34 6.04 12.54
C MET A 212 14.84 7.06 11.53
N LYS A 213 14.59 8.32 11.94
CA LYS A 213 14.23 9.40 11.04
C LYS A 213 15.36 9.74 10.08
N ALA A 214 16.60 9.78 10.54
CA ALA A 214 17.77 10.02 9.70
C ALA A 214 17.99 8.87 8.70
N VAL A 215 17.91 7.61 9.16
CA VAL A 215 17.98 6.41 8.30
C VAL A 215 16.86 6.41 7.26
N PHE A 216 15.63 6.71 7.67
CA PHE A 216 14.49 6.78 6.73
C PHE A 216 14.72 7.85 5.65
N ARG A 217 15.22 9.03 6.03
CA ARG A 217 15.58 10.08 5.06
C ARG A 217 16.64 9.64 4.08
N ALA A 218 17.65 8.92 4.54
CA ALA A 218 18.78 8.49 3.70
C ALA A 218 18.42 7.32 2.77
N VAL A 219 17.61 6.35 3.25
CA VAL A 219 17.39 5.07 2.57
C VAL A 219 15.95 4.90 2.06
N GLY A 220 14.98 5.49 2.73
CA GLY A 220 13.55 5.31 2.46
C GLY A 220 12.92 6.45 1.66
N GLU A 221 13.32 7.68 1.93
CA GLU A 221 12.78 8.85 1.23
C GLU A 221 13.22 8.90 -0.23
N ARG A 222 12.37 9.50 -1.09
CA ARG A 222 12.65 9.74 -2.51
C ARG A 222 12.79 8.49 -3.39
N LYS A 223 12.48 7.30 -2.87
CA LYS A 223 12.60 6.05 -3.65
C LYS A 223 11.38 5.78 -4.53
N THR A 224 10.26 6.42 -4.24
CA THR A 224 9.01 6.29 -5.02
C THR A 224 8.38 7.66 -5.26
N CYS A 225 7.58 7.79 -6.32
CA CYS A 225 6.86 9.02 -6.67
C CYS A 225 5.64 9.23 -5.79
N LEU A 226 4.90 8.15 -5.55
CA LEU A 226 3.69 8.11 -4.72
C LEU A 226 3.39 6.68 -4.28
N SER A 227 2.43 6.55 -3.35
CA SER A 227 1.86 5.26 -2.96
C SER A 227 0.52 5.04 -3.66
N PHE A 228 0.36 3.82 -4.18
CA PHE A 228 -0.85 3.36 -4.85
C PHE A 228 -1.34 2.11 -4.12
N SER A 229 -2.47 2.20 -3.42
CA SER A 229 -3.00 1.10 -2.64
C SER A 229 -4.39 0.73 -3.11
N ASN A 230 -4.57 -0.52 -3.50
CA ASN A 230 -5.86 -1.11 -3.82
C ASN A 230 -6.25 -2.08 -2.69
N LEU A 231 -7.34 -1.78 -1.99
CA LEU A 231 -7.89 -2.66 -0.96
C LEU A 231 -8.76 -3.77 -1.55
N GLY A 232 -9.13 -3.65 -2.82
CA GLY A 232 -10.08 -4.55 -3.45
C GLY A 232 -11.51 -4.37 -2.92
N VAL A 233 -12.33 -5.39 -3.11
CA VAL A 233 -13.73 -5.35 -2.71
C VAL A 233 -13.88 -5.50 -1.21
N VAL A 234 -14.47 -4.51 -0.56
CA VAL A 234 -14.86 -4.60 0.85
C VAL A 234 -16.25 -5.22 0.94
N ARG A 235 -16.30 -6.45 1.42
CA ARG A 235 -17.54 -7.16 1.65
C ARG A 235 -18.10 -6.80 3.03
N LEU A 236 -19.37 -6.42 3.06
CA LEU A 236 -20.13 -6.22 4.28
C LEU A 236 -21.18 -7.34 4.42
N PRO A 237 -21.50 -7.79 5.65
CA PRO A 237 -22.64 -8.65 5.89
C PRO A 237 -23.93 -8.07 5.33
N GLU A 238 -24.82 -8.92 4.83
CA GLU A 238 -26.09 -8.49 4.22
C GLU A 238 -26.91 -7.59 5.15
N ALA A 239 -26.94 -7.92 6.46
CA ALA A 239 -27.63 -7.14 7.46
C ALA A 239 -27.13 -5.69 7.59
N MET A 240 -25.89 -5.41 7.21
CA MET A 240 -25.28 -4.07 7.30
C MET A 240 -25.47 -3.24 6.02
N LYS A 241 -25.64 -3.89 4.87
CA LYS A 241 -25.68 -3.19 3.57
C LYS A 241 -26.69 -2.06 3.48
N PRO A 242 -27.93 -2.18 4.01
CA PRO A 242 -28.91 -1.10 3.95
C PRO A 242 -28.49 0.16 4.75
N TYR A 243 -27.60 0.00 5.72
CA TYR A 243 -27.18 1.06 6.65
C TYR A 243 -25.82 1.67 6.32
N VAL A 244 -25.06 1.07 5.42
CA VAL A 244 -23.73 1.58 4.98
C VAL A 244 -23.82 2.00 3.54
N ARG A 245 -24.04 3.28 3.33
CA ARG A 245 -24.18 3.84 1.99
C ARG A 245 -22.89 3.82 1.18
N ARG A 246 -21.75 4.06 1.84
CA ARG A 246 -20.45 4.17 1.19
C ARG A 246 -19.32 3.99 2.19
N LEU A 247 -18.22 3.44 1.71
CA LEU A 247 -16.92 3.44 2.37
C LEU A 247 -15.92 4.16 1.46
N ASP A 248 -15.06 4.96 2.05
CA ASP A 248 -13.96 5.64 1.35
C ASP A 248 -12.63 5.19 1.94
N PHE A 249 -11.63 5.08 1.09
CA PHE A 249 -10.28 4.73 1.49
C PHE A 249 -9.32 5.85 1.09
N ILE A 250 -8.73 6.48 2.09
CA ILE A 250 -7.84 7.62 1.92
C ILE A 250 -6.47 7.26 2.49
N LEU A 251 -5.44 7.48 1.71
CA LEU A 251 -4.05 7.37 2.15
C LEU A 251 -3.56 8.74 2.64
N GLY A 252 -2.94 8.75 3.82
CA GLY A 252 -2.26 9.93 4.32
C GLY A 252 -1.09 10.33 3.41
N VAL A 253 -0.81 11.61 3.33
CA VAL A 253 0.33 12.14 2.60
C VAL A 253 1.59 12.16 3.44
N GLN A 254 2.74 12.15 2.79
CA GLN A 254 4.06 12.27 3.39
C GLN A 254 4.76 13.50 2.80
N ALA A 255 5.70 14.07 3.54
CA ALA A 255 6.43 15.26 3.08
C ALA A 255 7.10 15.07 1.71
N THR A 256 7.56 13.86 1.40
CA THR A 256 8.22 13.49 0.14
C THR A 256 7.32 12.76 -0.84
N ALA A 257 6.10 12.41 -0.43
CA ALA A 257 5.05 11.84 -1.28
C ALA A 257 3.73 12.58 -1.01
N PRO A 258 3.60 13.82 -1.52
CA PRO A 258 2.43 14.68 -1.25
C PRO A 258 1.16 14.20 -1.96
N TYR A 259 1.28 13.25 -2.87
CA TYR A 259 0.15 12.66 -3.60
C TYR A 259 0.13 11.16 -3.36
N ASN A 260 -1.03 10.62 -3.06
CA ASN A 260 -1.24 9.18 -2.93
C ASN A 260 -2.58 8.77 -3.55
N CYS A 261 -2.67 7.55 -4.02
CA CYS A 261 -3.85 7.02 -4.66
C CYS A 261 -4.38 5.82 -3.86
N GLY A 262 -5.61 5.94 -3.34
CA GLY A 262 -6.35 4.85 -2.69
C GLY A 262 -7.49 4.38 -3.57
N ILE A 263 -7.68 3.05 -3.67
CA ILE A 263 -8.73 2.41 -4.45
C ILE A 263 -9.49 1.43 -3.57
N LEU A 264 -10.80 1.45 -3.70
CA LEU A 264 -11.73 0.60 -2.99
C LEU A 264 -12.79 0.08 -3.95
#